data_77d82331209cd0e58bfd05f7cc859d29
#
_entry.id   77d82331209cd0e58bfd05f7cc859d29
#
_cell.length_a   1.000
_cell.length_b   1.000
_cell.length_c   1.000
_cell.angle_alpha   90.00
_cell.angle_beta   90.00
_cell.angle_gamma   90.00
#
_symmetry.space_group_name_H-M   'P 1'
#
loop_
_entity.id
_entity.type
_entity.pdbx_description
1 polymer ?
#
loop_
_entity_poly.entity_id
_entity_poly.type
_entity_poly.pdbx_seq_one_letter_code
_entity_poly.pdbx_strand_id
1 'polypeptide(L)'
;MQYSLIVLKKENITDFSKVRNEALKKVRGEWIFFVDNDEIVTDALALEIRNLKNSIYDGFYVKRKNYFLGRYVGTDKIIRLVKKGFGKWKRQVHETYHLAGGTETGYLKNCLIHNTAGNLYGYIGKINNYSTLHALANKKEGKKPTIQKIIFYPLFKFIQTYAKSRHVVFSIIQSFHSFLSWSKLYFLRF
;
A
#
# COMPACT_ATOMS: atom_id res chain seq x y z
N MET A 1 -2.32 25.20 4.81
CA MET A 1 -3.00 24.54 3.66
C MET A 1 -4.26 23.86 4.15
N GLN A 2 -5.36 24.01 3.44
CA GLN A 2 -6.58 23.25 3.70
C GLN A 2 -6.57 21.99 2.84
N TYR A 3 -6.75 20.82 3.44
CA TYR A 3 -6.79 19.55 2.74
C TYR A 3 -8.02 18.75 3.15
N SER A 4 -8.46 17.87 2.25
CA SER A 4 -9.51 16.90 2.50
C SER A 4 -8.89 15.58 2.91
N LEU A 5 -9.33 15.04 4.05
CA LEU A 5 -8.89 13.73 4.54
C LEU A 5 -9.83 12.66 3.97
N ILE A 6 -9.25 11.66 3.29
CA ILE A 6 -9.97 10.46 2.86
C ILE A 6 -9.47 9.29 3.69
N VAL A 7 -10.35 8.73 4.54
CA VAL A 7 -10.08 7.49 5.26
C VAL A 7 -10.67 6.32 4.48
N LEU A 8 -9.82 5.40 4.05
CA LEU A 8 -10.22 4.20 3.32
C LEU A 8 -10.46 3.04 4.29
N LYS A 9 -11.70 2.60 4.39
CA LYS A 9 -12.04 1.32 5.06
C LYS A 9 -11.74 0.18 4.09
N LYS A 10 -10.88 -0.76 4.50
CA LYS A 10 -10.38 -1.84 3.64
C LYS A 10 -11.28 -3.08 3.54
N GLU A 11 -12.44 -3.05 4.18
CA GLU A 11 -13.38 -4.17 4.20
C GLU A 11 -14.10 -4.30 2.85
N ASN A 12 -14.15 -5.52 2.32
CA ASN A 12 -14.88 -5.87 1.09
C ASN A 12 -14.45 -5.12 -0.19
N ILE A 13 -13.24 -4.53 -0.20
CA ILE A 13 -12.70 -3.88 -1.40
C ILE A 13 -11.98 -4.91 -2.27
N THR A 14 -12.42 -5.05 -3.53
CA THR A 14 -11.78 -5.87 -4.55
C THR A 14 -10.89 -5.05 -5.50
N ASP A 15 -11.14 -3.74 -5.60
CA ASP A 15 -10.37 -2.80 -6.42
C ASP A 15 -10.13 -1.49 -5.65
N PHE A 16 -8.99 -1.41 -5.00
CA PHE A 16 -8.58 -0.25 -4.21
C PHE A 16 -8.36 1.00 -5.07
N SER A 17 -7.83 0.82 -6.30
CA SER A 17 -7.60 1.95 -7.20
C SER A 17 -8.90 2.62 -7.63
N LYS A 18 -9.93 1.81 -7.92
CA LYS A 18 -11.26 2.32 -8.28
C LYS A 18 -11.87 3.13 -7.13
N VAL A 19 -11.88 2.57 -5.93
CA VAL A 19 -12.44 3.25 -4.74
C VAL A 19 -11.74 4.57 -4.47
N ARG A 20 -10.39 4.59 -4.53
CA ARG A 20 -9.62 5.82 -4.33
C ARG A 20 -9.88 6.86 -5.44
N ASN A 21 -9.99 6.43 -6.70
CA ASN A 21 -10.27 7.33 -7.81
C ASN A 21 -11.70 7.90 -7.75
N GLU A 22 -12.68 7.13 -7.29
CA GLU A 22 -14.03 7.63 -7.05
C GLU A 22 -14.05 8.65 -5.91
N ALA A 23 -13.30 8.41 -4.84
CA ALA A 23 -13.13 9.35 -3.76
C ALA A 23 -12.48 10.66 -4.24
N LEU A 24 -11.45 10.59 -5.11
CA LEU A 24 -10.83 11.78 -5.72
C LEU A 24 -11.85 12.69 -6.45
N LYS A 25 -12.83 12.10 -7.13
CA LYS A 25 -13.87 12.87 -7.86
C LYS A 25 -14.78 13.64 -6.93
N LYS A 26 -15.11 13.08 -5.76
CA LYS A 26 -16.10 13.62 -4.81
C LYS A 26 -15.53 14.71 -3.90
N VAL A 27 -14.22 14.79 -3.75
CA VAL A 27 -13.58 15.75 -2.85
C VAL A 27 -13.61 17.15 -3.44
N ARG A 28 -13.92 18.15 -2.59
CA ARG A 28 -13.98 19.58 -3.00
C ARG A 28 -12.65 20.31 -2.81
N GLY A 29 -11.78 19.86 -1.89
CA GLY A 29 -10.50 20.49 -1.59
C GLY A 29 -9.47 20.35 -2.71
N GLU A 30 -8.54 21.28 -2.79
CA GLU A 30 -7.41 21.24 -3.72
C GLU A 30 -6.44 20.10 -3.39
N TRP A 31 -6.16 19.90 -2.10
CA TRP A 31 -5.27 18.87 -1.61
C TRP A 31 -6.03 17.71 -0.95
N ILE A 32 -5.55 16.51 -1.17
CA ILE A 32 -6.20 15.29 -0.70
C ILE A 32 -5.16 14.43 0.03
N PHE A 33 -5.44 14.11 1.29
CA PHE A 33 -4.62 13.23 2.09
C PHE A 33 -5.31 11.87 2.27
N PHE A 34 -4.70 10.82 1.75
CA PHE A 34 -5.21 9.46 1.86
C PHE A 34 -4.63 8.76 3.09
N VAL A 35 -5.50 8.17 3.89
CA VAL A 35 -5.13 7.37 5.07
C VAL A 35 -5.95 6.08 5.04
N ASP A 36 -5.32 4.96 5.32
CA ASP A 36 -6.02 3.69 5.48
C ASP A 36 -6.51 3.55 6.92
N ASN A 37 -7.57 2.77 7.16
CA ASN A 37 -8.15 2.61 8.49
C ASN A 37 -7.23 1.88 9.51
N ASP A 38 -6.15 1.26 9.05
CA ASP A 38 -5.09 0.65 9.84
C ASP A 38 -3.83 1.54 9.96
N GLU A 39 -3.94 2.81 9.53
CA GLU A 39 -2.89 3.82 9.63
C GLU A 39 -3.26 4.91 10.66
N ILE A 40 -2.28 5.41 11.39
CA ILE A 40 -2.41 6.49 12.38
C ILE A 40 -1.58 7.68 11.89
N VAL A 41 -2.22 8.82 11.76
CA VAL A 41 -1.56 10.10 11.46
C VAL A 41 -0.97 10.63 12.77
N THR A 42 0.34 10.82 12.81
CA THR A 42 0.98 11.44 13.99
C THR A 42 0.66 12.95 14.05
N ASP A 43 0.60 13.51 15.24
CA ASP A 43 0.35 14.96 15.43
C ASP A 43 1.39 15.81 14.68
N ALA A 44 2.64 15.37 14.71
CA ALA A 44 3.72 16.02 13.98
C ALA A 44 3.49 16.02 12.46
N LEU A 45 2.97 14.91 11.89
CA LEU A 45 2.64 14.86 10.46
C LEU A 45 1.43 15.74 10.14
N ALA A 46 0.41 15.73 10.98
CA ALA A 46 -0.76 16.58 10.80
C ALA A 46 -0.39 18.07 10.82
N LEU A 47 0.48 18.45 11.76
CA LEU A 47 0.98 19.83 11.87
C LEU A 47 1.84 20.21 10.65
N GLU A 48 2.72 19.31 10.21
CA GLU A 48 3.55 19.53 9.00
C GLU A 48 2.67 19.80 7.78
N ILE A 49 1.64 18.96 7.53
CA ILE A 49 0.73 19.13 6.40
C ILE A 49 -0.04 20.46 6.48
N ARG A 50 -0.53 20.83 7.67
CA ARG A 50 -1.24 22.11 7.86
C ARG A 50 -0.35 23.33 7.55
N ASN A 51 0.93 23.21 7.85
CA ASN A 51 1.91 24.30 7.69
C ASN A 51 2.53 24.36 6.28
N LEU A 52 2.23 23.41 5.40
CA LEU A 52 2.64 23.49 4.00
C LEU A 52 2.01 24.73 3.34
N LYS A 53 2.84 25.67 2.87
CA LYS A 53 2.40 26.87 2.15
C LYS A 53 3.09 26.92 0.78
N ASN A 54 2.36 27.35 -0.24
CA ASN A 54 2.88 27.67 -1.59
C ASN A 54 3.84 26.60 -2.15
N SER A 55 3.42 25.31 -2.05
CA SER A 55 4.25 24.21 -2.51
C SER A 55 4.36 24.20 -4.03
N ILE A 56 5.59 24.06 -4.54
CA ILE A 56 5.87 23.80 -5.95
C ILE A 56 5.52 22.35 -6.33
N TYR A 57 5.37 21.46 -5.34
CA TYR A 57 5.05 20.04 -5.55
C TYR A 57 3.55 19.82 -5.71
N ASP A 58 3.21 18.80 -6.51
CA ASP A 58 1.83 18.36 -6.75
C ASP A 58 1.48 17.08 -5.96
N GLY A 59 2.47 16.51 -5.28
CA GLY A 59 2.29 15.37 -4.40
C GLY A 59 3.45 15.20 -3.43
N PHE A 60 3.19 14.52 -2.32
CA PHE A 60 4.18 14.25 -1.29
C PHE A 60 4.21 12.78 -0.92
N TYR A 61 5.43 12.25 -0.86
CA TYR A 61 5.71 10.98 -0.22
C TYR A 61 5.76 11.15 1.29
N VAL A 62 5.13 10.20 1.99
CA VAL A 62 5.12 10.11 3.44
C VAL A 62 5.87 8.84 3.85
N LYS A 63 6.72 8.93 4.86
CA LYS A 63 7.31 7.76 5.51
C LYS A 63 6.23 7.01 6.28
N ARG A 64 6.14 5.70 6.11
CA ARG A 64 5.20 4.86 6.84
C ARG A 64 5.97 3.83 7.64
N LYS A 65 5.89 3.93 8.97
CA LYS A 65 6.47 2.96 9.89
C LYS A 65 5.50 1.79 10.08
N ASN A 66 5.93 0.60 9.68
CA ASN A 66 5.10 -0.60 9.72
C ASN A 66 5.36 -1.38 11.01
N TYR A 67 4.28 -1.77 11.69
CA TYR A 67 4.30 -2.59 12.89
C TYR A 67 3.49 -3.86 12.66
N PHE A 68 4.06 -5.00 13.04
CA PHE A 68 3.42 -6.29 13.00
C PHE A 68 3.31 -6.85 14.42
N LEU A 69 2.08 -7.02 14.92
CA LEU A 69 1.79 -7.44 16.30
C LEU A 69 2.60 -6.63 17.33
N GLY A 70 2.59 -5.32 17.19
CA GLY A 70 3.28 -4.37 18.06
C GLY A 70 4.79 -4.24 17.83
N ARG A 71 5.42 -5.03 16.96
CA ARG A 71 6.84 -4.96 16.66
C ARG A 71 7.10 -4.21 15.34
N TYR A 72 8.06 -3.31 15.35
CA TYR A 72 8.49 -2.61 14.14
C TYR A 72 9.10 -3.59 13.14
N VAL A 73 8.65 -3.53 11.87
CA VAL A 73 9.10 -4.42 10.78
C VAL A 73 9.63 -3.68 9.56
N GLY A 74 9.75 -2.37 9.66
CA GLY A 74 10.37 -1.56 8.60
C GLY A 74 9.61 -0.30 8.26
N THR A 75 10.24 0.53 7.41
CA THR A 75 9.65 1.77 6.90
C THR A 75 9.62 1.72 5.38
N ASP A 76 8.52 2.13 4.79
CA ASP A 76 8.39 2.41 3.37
C ASP A 76 8.06 3.88 3.13
N LYS A 77 8.12 4.29 1.86
CA LYS A 77 7.73 5.62 1.39
C LYS A 77 6.57 5.44 0.43
N ILE A 78 5.47 6.09 0.73
CA ILE A 78 4.25 6.02 -0.07
C ILE A 78 3.73 7.41 -0.37
N ILE A 79 3.16 7.60 -1.57
CA ILE A 79 2.50 8.86 -1.88
C ILE A 79 1.13 8.88 -1.21
N ARG A 80 0.86 9.91 -0.40
CA ARG A 80 -0.38 10.01 0.38
C ARG A 80 -1.04 11.39 0.30
N LEU A 81 -0.28 12.45 0.13
CA LEU A 81 -0.79 13.82 -0.04
C LEU A 81 -0.64 14.20 -1.51
N VAL A 82 -1.73 14.53 -2.19
CA VAL A 82 -1.73 14.85 -3.63
C VAL A 82 -2.68 15.99 -3.94
N LYS A 83 -2.34 16.79 -4.94
CA LYS A 83 -3.27 17.77 -5.52
C LYS A 83 -4.32 17.07 -6.38
N LYS A 84 -5.54 17.59 -6.35
CA LYS A 84 -6.65 17.11 -7.18
C LYS A 84 -6.34 17.38 -8.66
N GLY A 85 -6.54 16.34 -9.50
CA GLY A 85 -6.32 16.43 -10.94
C GLY A 85 -4.92 16.08 -11.42
N PHE A 86 -3.93 15.96 -10.52
CA PHE A 86 -2.52 15.72 -10.88
C PHE A 86 -2.13 14.23 -10.96
N GLY A 87 -3.08 13.32 -10.97
CA GLY A 87 -2.79 11.90 -11.15
C GLY A 87 -3.98 10.99 -10.85
N LYS A 88 -3.71 9.69 -10.92
CA LYS A 88 -4.71 8.65 -10.63
C LYS A 88 -4.08 7.41 -10.05
N TRP A 89 -4.86 6.68 -9.26
CA TRP A 89 -4.49 5.36 -8.77
C TRP A 89 -4.64 4.31 -9.88
N LYS A 90 -3.67 3.42 -9.98
CA LYS A 90 -3.69 2.28 -10.89
C LYS A 90 -3.45 1.00 -10.11
N ARG A 91 -3.88 -0.13 -10.68
CA ARG A 91 -3.79 -1.49 -10.16
C ARG A 91 -4.78 -1.77 -9.02
N GLN A 92 -5.44 -2.91 -9.07
CA GLN A 92 -6.50 -3.28 -8.11
C GLN A 92 -5.96 -3.49 -6.68
N VAL A 93 -4.79 -4.12 -6.56
CA VAL A 93 -4.05 -4.31 -5.30
C VAL A 93 -2.59 -3.93 -5.48
N HIS A 94 -1.92 -3.53 -4.40
CA HIS A 94 -0.62 -2.87 -4.46
C HIS A 94 -0.68 -1.66 -5.40
N GLU A 95 -1.77 -0.92 -5.24
CA GLU A 95 -2.04 0.26 -6.07
C GLU A 95 -0.93 1.30 -5.93
N THR A 96 -0.63 1.93 -7.04
CA THR A 96 0.33 3.04 -7.12
C THR A 96 -0.37 4.27 -7.65
N TYR A 97 -0.03 5.43 -7.09
CA TYR A 97 -0.48 6.70 -7.62
C TYR A 97 0.43 7.11 -8.77
N HIS A 98 -0.15 7.22 -9.95
CA HIS A 98 0.56 7.66 -11.15
C HIS A 98 0.28 9.15 -11.35
N LEU A 99 1.31 9.93 -11.19
CA LEU A 99 1.27 11.37 -11.46
C LEU A 99 1.12 11.64 -12.96
N ALA A 100 0.48 12.73 -13.32
CA ALA A 100 0.46 13.23 -14.69
C ALA A 100 1.87 13.72 -15.10
N GLY A 101 2.13 13.77 -16.40
CA GLY A 101 3.43 14.26 -16.89
C GLY A 101 3.69 15.72 -16.46
N GLY A 102 4.93 16.03 -16.11
CA GLY A 102 5.34 17.37 -15.67
C GLY A 102 5.04 17.68 -14.20
N THR A 103 4.55 16.74 -13.41
CA THR A 103 4.30 16.94 -11.97
C THR A 103 5.55 16.68 -11.14
N GLU A 104 5.75 17.50 -10.10
CA GLU A 104 6.85 17.32 -9.15
C GLU A 104 6.36 16.76 -7.81
N THR A 105 7.22 15.99 -7.13
CA THR A 105 6.92 15.41 -5.84
C THR A 105 7.93 15.77 -4.77
N GLY A 106 7.43 16.07 -3.57
CA GLY A 106 8.23 16.31 -2.38
C GLY A 106 8.18 15.12 -1.39
N TYR A 107 8.85 15.32 -0.25
CA TYR A 107 8.88 14.36 0.85
C TYR A 107 8.50 15.05 2.15
N LEU A 108 7.57 14.47 2.90
CA LEU A 108 7.29 14.89 4.26
C LEU A 108 8.31 14.28 5.23
N LYS A 109 8.65 15.06 6.25
CA LYS A 109 9.65 14.69 7.27
C LYS A 109 9.07 13.68 8.27
N ASN A 110 7.81 13.92 8.68
CA ASN A 110 7.10 13.12 9.65
C ASN A 110 6.45 11.87 9.03
N CYS A 111 5.92 10.96 9.86
CA CYS A 111 5.51 9.64 9.41
C CYS A 111 4.07 9.30 9.78
N LEU A 112 3.49 8.36 9.00
CA LEU A 112 2.35 7.54 9.38
C LEU A 112 2.83 6.33 10.19
N ILE A 113 2.00 5.87 11.11
CA ILE A 113 2.16 4.57 11.78
C ILE A 113 1.15 3.61 11.16
N HIS A 114 1.60 2.44 10.75
CA HIS A 114 0.75 1.42 10.14
C HIS A 114 0.78 0.13 10.94
N ASN A 115 -0.33 -0.22 11.54
CA ASN A 115 -0.52 -1.47 12.25
C ASN A 115 -0.98 -2.55 11.28
N THR A 116 -0.04 -3.34 10.74
CA THR A 116 -0.33 -4.31 9.69
C THR A 116 -1.24 -5.44 10.17
N ALA A 117 -1.20 -5.76 11.47
CA ALA A 117 -1.97 -6.83 12.08
C ALA A 117 -2.32 -6.52 13.54
N GLY A 118 -3.59 -6.64 13.90
CA GLY A 118 -4.05 -6.61 15.30
C GLY A 118 -3.88 -7.97 15.99
N ASN A 119 -4.06 -9.08 15.27
CA ASN A 119 -3.82 -10.45 15.73
C ASN A 119 -3.42 -11.34 14.55
N LEU A 120 -2.83 -12.51 14.88
CA LEU A 120 -2.31 -13.43 13.86
C LEU A 120 -3.41 -14.08 13.03
N TYR A 121 -4.52 -14.49 13.66
CA TYR A 121 -5.64 -15.15 12.97
C TYR A 121 -6.23 -14.26 11.86
N GLY A 122 -6.61 -13.04 12.19
CA GLY A 122 -7.12 -12.07 11.22
C GLY A 122 -6.10 -11.72 10.14
N TYR A 123 -4.80 -11.69 10.50
CA TYR A 123 -3.74 -11.42 9.54
C TYR A 123 -3.58 -12.55 8.52
N ILE A 124 -3.67 -13.81 8.91
CA ILE A 124 -3.63 -14.96 7.99
C ILE A 124 -4.84 -14.93 7.04
N GLY A 125 -6.04 -14.62 7.56
CA GLY A 125 -7.22 -14.40 6.71
C GLY A 125 -7.00 -13.29 5.69
N LYS A 126 -6.43 -12.15 6.11
CA LYS A 126 -6.04 -11.03 5.25
C LYS A 126 -5.05 -11.49 4.16
N ILE A 127 -4.01 -12.23 4.53
CA ILE A 127 -3.01 -12.79 3.59
C ILE A 127 -3.66 -13.69 2.55
N ASN A 128 -4.58 -14.56 2.95
CA ASN A 128 -5.29 -15.43 2.03
C ASN A 128 -6.11 -14.62 1.00
N ASN A 129 -6.87 -13.63 1.44
CA ASN A 129 -7.67 -12.77 0.57
C ASN A 129 -6.79 -11.95 -0.37
N TYR A 130 -5.76 -11.27 0.14
CA TYR A 130 -4.86 -10.45 -0.67
C TYR A 130 -4.04 -11.27 -1.68
N SER A 131 -3.67 -12.52 -1.35
CA SER A 131 -3.01 -13.41 -2.32
C SER A 131 -3.91 -13.75 -3.51
N THR A 132 -5.23 -13.88 -3.29
CA THR A 132 -6.21 -14.08 -4.37
C THR A 132 -6.31 -12.84 -5.26
N LEU A 133 -6.47 -11.66 -4.67
CA LEU A 133 -6.51 -10.40 -5.42
C LEU A 133 -5.22 -10.16 -6.20
N HIS A 134 -4.07 -10.51 -5.61
CA HIS A 134 -2.77 -10.40 -6.27
C HIS A 134 -2.64 -11.37 -7.46
N ALA A 135 -3.13 -12.62 -7.31
CA ALA A 135 -3.16 -13.58 -8.40
C ALA A 135 -4.03 -13.08 -9.58
N LEU A 136 -5.22 -12.54 -9.28
CA LEU A 136 -6.11 -11.96 -10.29
C LEU A 136 -5.49 -10.75 -11.00
N ALA A 137 -4.82 -9.86 -10.26
CA ALA A 137 -4.12 -8.72 -10.84
C ALA A 137 -2.97 -9.17 -11.74
N ASN A 138 -2.18 -10.16 -11.31
CA ASN A 138 -1.10 -10.74 -12.11
C ASN A 138 -1.63 -11.44 -13.39
N LYS A 139 -2.81 -12.09 -13.31
CA LYS A 139 -3.48 -12.65 -14.50
C LYS A 139 -3.83 -11.57 -15.51
N LYS A 140 -4.42 -10.46 -15.06
CA LYS A 140 -4.74 -9.30 -15.92
C LYS A 140 -3.50 -8.67 -16.55
N GLU A 141 -2.37 -8.69 -15.85
CA GLU A 141 -1.08 -8.20 -16.33
C GLU A 141 -0.37 -9.21 -17.28
N GLY A 142 -0.99 -10.34 -17.60
CA GLY A 142 -0.43 -11.37 -18.48
C GLY A 142 0.77 -12.13 -17.89
N LYS A 143 0.97 -12.08 -16.56
CA LYS A 143 2.07 -12.79 -15.92
C LYS A 143 1.88 -14.31 -16.01
N LYS A 144 2.89 -15.00 -16.51
CA LYS A 144 2.87 -16.45 -16.64
C LYS A 144 3.40 -17.10 -15.35
N PRO A 145 2.59 -17.90 -14.64
CA PRO A 145 3.05 -18.68 -13.49
C PRO A 145 3.82 -19.92 -13.99
N THR A 146 4.86 -20.28 -13.27
CA THR A 146 5.64 -21.51 -13.47
C THR A 146 5.89 -22.17 -12.11
N ILE A 147 6.16 -23.47 -12.07
CA ILE A 147 6.51 -24.20 -10.85
C ILE A 147 7.74 -23.58 -10.18
N GLN A 148 8.74 -23.16 -10.97
CA GLN A 148 9.91 -22.49 -10.44
C GLN A 148 9.54 -21.20 -9.68
N LYS A 149 8.61 -20.40 -10.19
CA LYS A 149 8.15 -19.18 -9.49
C LYS A 149 7.40 -19.50 -8.20
N ILE A 150 6.65 -20.60 -8.17
CA ILE A 150 5.96 -21.04 -6.95
C ILE A 150 6.97 -21.43 -5.85
N ILE A 151 8.10 -22.02 -6.22
CA ILE A 151 9.13 -22.47 -5.28
C ILE A 151 10.07 -21.34 -4.90
N PHE A 152 10.67 -20.67 -5.88
CA PHE A 152 11.78 -19.76 -5.62
C PHE A 152 11.35 -18.36 -5.19
N TYR A 153 10.22 -17.82 -5.67
CA TYR A 153 9.78 -16.48 -5.28
C TYR A 153 9.44 -16.34 -3.80
N PRO A 154 8.83 -17.34 -3.13
CA PRO A 154 8.69 -17.32 -1.68
C PRO A 154 10.03 -17.27 -0.95
N LEU A 155 11.03 -18.03 -1.39
CA LEU A 155 12.37 -18.00 -0.79
C LEU A 155 13.03 -16.63 -0.91
N PHE A 156 13.01 -16.04 -2.09
CA PHE A 156 13.50 -14.67 -2.30
C PHE A 156 12.71 -13.66 -1.46
N LYS A 157 11.39 -13.85 -1.35
CA LYS A 157 10.55 -12.96 -0.53
C LYS A 157 10.89 -13.07 0.95
N PHE A 158 11.18 -14.27 1.45
CA PHE A 158 11.65 -14.46 2.81
C PHE A 158 12.95 -13.69 3.06
N ILE A 159 13.97 -13.91 2.22
CA ILE A 159 15.29 -13.25 2.36
C ILE A 159 15.13 -11.73 2.30
N GLN A 160 14.40 -11.21 1.31
CA GLN A 160 14.16 -9.78 1.14
C GLN A 160 13.47 -9.16 2.36
N THR A 161 12.45 -9.86 2.88
CA THR A 161 11.67 -9.36 4.02
C THR A 161 12.50 -9.43 5.29
N TYR A 162 13.23 -10.53 5.51
CA TYR A 162 14.09 -10.69 6.68
C TYR A 162 15.22 -9.68 6.72
N ALA A 163 15.87 -9.43 5.59
CA ALA A 163 16.92 -8.41 5.49
C ALA A 163 16.43 -7.01 5.93
N LYS A 164 15.16 -6.68 5.64
CA LYS A 164 14.57 -5.38 6.00
C LYS A 164 13.99 -5.34 7.41
N SER A 165 13.24 -6.37 7.80
CA SER A 165 12.47 -6.37 9.05
C SER A 165 13.22 -6.96 10.23
N ARG A 166 14.20 -7.83 10.00
CA ARG A 166 14.87 -8.65 11.01
C ARG A 166 13.88 -9.46 11.86
N HIS A 167 12.69 -9.76 11.31
CA HIS A 167 11.61 -10.44 12.01
C HIS A 167 11.23 -11.74 11.29
N VAL A 168 11.65 -12.90 11.84
CA VAL A 168 11.51 -14.23 11.20
C VAL A 168 10.05 -14.56 10.91
N VAL A 169 9.16 -14.48 11.91
CA VAL A 169 7.74 -14.85 11.74
C VAL A 169 7.07 -14.00 10.67
N PHE A 170 7.30 -12.69 10.68
CA PHE A 170 6.76 -11.79 9.65
C PHE A 170 7.27 -12.18 8.26
N SER A 171 8.56 -12.53 8.14
CA SER A 171 9.18 -12.93 6.87
C SER A 171 8.63 -14.26 6.35
N ILE A 172 8.36 -15.23 7.23
CA ILE A 172 7.69 -16.49 6.87
C ILE A 172 6.28 -16.21 6.31
N ILE A 173 5.52 -15.35 6.97
CA ILE A 173 4.14 -15.04 6.52
C ILE A 173 4.16 -14.30 5.19
N GLN A 174 5.09 -13.39 4.97
CA GLN A 174 5.24 -12.70 3.67
C GLN A 174 5.69 -13.65 2.54
N SER A 175 6.54 -14.62 2.87
CA SER A 175 6.92 -15.72 1.98
C SER A 175 5.70 -16.57 1.62
N PHE A 176 4.89 -16.92 2.61
CA PHE A 176 3.65 -17.68 2.41
C PHE A 176 2.63 -16.92 1.53
N HIS A 177 2.50 -15.60 1.70
CA HIS A 177 1.70 -14.77 0.80
C HIS A 177 2.18 -14.88 -0.66
N SER A 178 3.50 -14.87 -0.88
CA SER A 178 4.09 -15.04 -2.21
C SER A 178 3.77 -16.42 -2.79
N PHE A 179 3.94 -17.48 -1.98
CA PHE A 179 3.58 -18.85 -2.36
C PHE A 179 2.11 -18.96 -2.78
N LEU A 180 1.18 -18.50 -1.94
CA LEU A 180 -0.24 -18.53 -2.25
C LEU A 180 -0.58 -17.75 -3.53
N SER A 181 0.02 -16.58 -3.73
CA SER A 181 -0.27 -15.74 -4.91
C SER A 181 0.12 -16.43 -6.21
N TRP A 182 1.31 -17.03 -6.27
CA TRP A 182 1.78 -17.75 -7.47
C TRP A 182 1.08 -19.08 -7.68
N SER A 183 0.77 -19.81 -6.59
CA SER A 183 0.00 -21.06 -6.67
C SER A 183 -1.43 -20.80 -7.16
N LYS A 184 -2.12 -19.81 -6.60
CA LYS A 184 -3.47 -19.43 -7.07
C LYS A 184 -3.45 -18.99 -8.54
N LEU A 185 -2.47 -18.21 -8.95
CA LEU A 185 -2.32 -17.81 -10.35
C LEU A 185 -2.09 -19.03 -11.26
N TYR A 186 -1.35 -20.04 -10.80
CA TYR A 186 -1.11 -21.27 -11.54
C TYR A 186 -2.41 -22.03 -11.80
N PHE A 187 -3.25 -22.20 -10.78
CA PHE A 187 -4.54 -22.88 -10.92
C PHE A 187 -5.62 -22.04 -11.63
N LEU A 188 -5.51 -20.73 -11.67
CA LEU A 188 -6.40 -19.87 -12.48
C LEU A 188 -6.15 -19.98 -14.02
N ARG A 189 -5.19 -20.81 -14.45
CA ARG A 189 -4.96 -21.09 -15.87
C ARG A 189 -5.95 -22.10 -16.44
N PHE A 190 -6.52 -22.92 -15.58
CA PHE A 190 -7.53 -23.94 -15.89
C PHE A 190 -8.90 -23.44 -15.44
#